data_14db64277d6c86ed7b7d57f6777ca4d4
#
_entry.id   14db64277d6c86ed7b7d57f6777ca4d4
#
_cell.length_a   1.000
_cell.length_b   1.000
_cell.length_c   1.000
_cell.angle_alpha   90.00
_cell.angle_beta   90.00
_cell.angle_gamma   90.00
#
_symmetry.space_group_name_H-M   'P 1'
#
loop_
_entity.id
_entity.type
_entity.pdbx_description
1 polymer ?
#
loop_
_entity_poly.entity_id
_entity_poly.type
_entity_poly.pdbx_seq_one_letter_code
_entity_poly.pdbx_strand_id
1 'polypeptide(L)'
;SSTSRGLGDVYKRQARSIDVLKSFKEKHGDIILKPLYGNGGSGVMRLNLDDQNLVSIFEMFTSFSREPLVAQKFLPEVNKGDKRIILVDGYPVGAINRVPVPGEIRSNMHVGGTATKTGLTQRDLEICKTIGPALREKGQIFVGIDVIGEFLTEINVTSPTGLQELERFDGVNAAASIWDSIDQKLEAFVIK
;
A
#
# COMPACT_ATOMS: atom_id res chain seq x y z
N SER A 1 -3.66 -13.03 -8.75
CA SER A 1 -2.32 -12.90 -9.29
C SER A 1 -1.33 -13.73 -8.47
N SER A 2 -0.69 -14.70 -9.11
CA SER A 2 0.23 -15.64 -8.46
C SER A 2 1.64 -15.06 -8.20
N THR A 3 1.92 -13.85 -8.65
CA THR A 3 3.26 -13.24 -8.63
C THR A 3 3.66 -12.55 -7.34
N SER A 4 2.74 -12.27 -6.43
CA SER A 4 3.07 -11.60 -5.16
C SER A 4 3.45 -12.56 -4.01
N ARG A 5 3.22 -13.87 -4.17
CA ARG A 5 3.40 -14.84 -3.09
C ARG A 5 4.86 -15.08 -2.65
N GLY A 6 5.85 -14.62 -3.38
CA GLY A 6 7.27 -14.77 -3.04
C GLY A 6 7.92 -13.51 -2.44
N LEU A 7 7.19 -12.39 -2.36
CA LEU A 7 7.74 -11.05 -2.10
C LEU A 7 7.67 -10.60 -0.63
N GLY A 8 7.20 -11.45 0.30
CA GLY A 8 6.90 -11.00 1.67
C GLY A 8 5.73 -10.03 1.70
N ASP A 9 4.79 -10.17 0.76
CA ASP A 9 3.54 -9.45 0.74
C ASP A 9 2.63 -9.90 1.88
N VAL A 10 1.81 -8.99 2.39
CA VAL A 10 0.81 -9.33 3.40
C VAL A 10 -0.22 -10.28 2.81
N TYR A 11 -0.69 -11.23 3.62
CA TYR A 11 -1.73 -12.17 3.18
C TYR A 11 -3.01 -11.42 2.83
N LYS A 12 -3.45 -11.55 1.58
CA LYS A 12 -4.65 -10.93 1.02
C LYS A 12 -5.51 -11.92 0.25
N ARG A 13 -6.81 -11.70 0.26
CA ARG A 13 -7.79 -12.44 -0.53
C ARG A 13 -8.89 -11.52 -1.03
N GLN A 14 -9.13 -11.53 -2.33
CA GLN A 14 -10.36 -10.95 -2.89
C GLN A 14 -11.48 -11.97 -2.76
N ALA A 15 -12.66 -11.52 -2.35
CA ALA A 15 -13.81 -12.38 -2.13
C ALA A 15 -15.12 -11.70 -2.52
N ARG A 16 -16.00 -12.49 -3.14
CA ARG A 16 -17.42 -12.16 -3.42
C ARG A 16 -18.36 -13.07 -2.61
N SER A 17 -17.81 -13.93 -1.78
CA SER A 17 -18.54 -14.89 -0.97
C SER A 17 -18.17 -14.73 0.50
N ILE A 18 -19.18 -14.79 1.35
CA ILE A 18 -19.00 -14.73 2.79
C ILE A 18 -18.18 -15.91 3.32
N ASP A 19 -18.32 -17.09 2.71
CA ASP A 19 -17.61 -18.29 3.16
C ASP A 19 -16.09 -18.15 2.95
N VAL A 20 -15.68 -17.50 1.86
CA VAL A 20 -14.27 -17.20 1.60
C VAL A 20 -13.72 -16.25 2.66
N LEU A 21 -14.50 -15.24 3.07
CA LEU A 21 -14.11 -14.28 4.11
C LEU A 21 -14.03 -14.95 5.50
N LYS A 22 -14.99 -15.82 5.83
CA LYS A 22 -15.00 -16.61 7.08
C LYS A 22 -13.75 -17.49 7.15
N SER A 23 -13.47 -18.27 6.11
CA SER A 23 -12.29 -19.14 6.05
C SER A 23 -10.99 -18.35 6.12
N PHE A 24 -10.94 -17.16 5.53
CA PHE A 24 -9.77 -16.28 5.63
C PHE A 24 -9.56 -15.76 7.05
N LYS A 25 -10.63 -15.31 7.72
CA LYS A 25 -10.61 -14.83 9.11
C LYS A 25 -10.21 -15.95 10.08
N GLU A 26 -10.78 -17.14 9.95
CA GLU A 26 -10.43 -18.32 10.76
C GLU A 26 -8.94 -18.68 10.63
N LYS A 27 -8.40 -18.59 9.42
CA LYS A 27 -7.00 -18.92 9.14
C LYS A 27 -6.00 -17.87 9.63
N HIS A 28 -6.35 -16.59 9.57
CA HIS A 28 -5.42 -15.48 9.76
C HIS A 28 -5.66 -14.65 11.03
N GLY A 29 -6.74 -14.92 11.77
CA GLY A 29 -7.11 -14.18 12.97
C GLY A 29 -7.73 -12.84 12.63
N ASP A 30 -7.27 -11.77 13.27
CA ASP A 30 -7.70 -10.41 12.98
C ASP A 30 -7.42 -10.04 11.53
N ILE A 31 -8.41 -9.46 10.86
CA ILE A 31 -8.33 -9.07 9.46
C ILE A 31 -8.72 -7.61 9.25
N ILE A 32 -8.23 -7.05 8.17
CA ILE A 32 -8.73 -5.83 7.55
C ILE A 32 -9.66 -6.22 6.40
N LEU A 33 -10.86 -5.67 6.39
CA LEU A 33 -11.79 -5.75 5.28
C LEU A 33 -11.89 -4.40 4.60
N LYS A 34 -11.78 -4.36 3.29
CA LYS A 34 -11.82 -3.12 2.51
C LYS A 34 -12.45 -3.33 1.13
N PRO A 35 -13.08 -2.31 0.52
CA PRO A 35 -13.49 -2.35 -0.87
C PRO A 35 -12.29 -2.61 -1.79
N LEU A 36 -12.52 -3.30 -2.91
CA LEU A 36 -11.46 -3.50 -3.92
C LEU A 36 -11.06 -2.17 -4.57
N TYR A 37 -12.04 -1.32 -4.84
CA TYR A 37 -11.87 0.01 -5.40
C TYR A 37 -12.11 1.05 -4.32
N GLY A 38 -11.21 2.01 -4.20
CA GLY A 38 -11.26 3.08 -3.22
C GLY A 38 -9.89 3.68 -2.97
N ASN A 39 -9.86 4.79 -2.27
CA ASN A 39 -8.63 5.49 -1.90
C ASN A 39 -8.77 6.14 -0.52
N GLY A 40 -7.67 6.64 0.01
CA GLY A 40 -7.67 7.44 1.24
C GLY A 40 -8.14 6.72 2.51
N GLY A 41 -8.25 5.39 2.50
CA GLY A 41 -8.70 4.61 3.66
C GLY A 41 -10.21 4.53 3.85
N SER A 42 -11.01 4.96 2.87
CA SER A 42 -12.46 4.84 2.93
C SER A 42 -12.91 3.38 2.96
N GLY A 43 -13.85 3.04 3.84
CA GLY A 43 -14.41 1.68 3.96
C GLY A 43 -13.43 0.63 4.51
N VAL A 44 -12.30 1.04 5.08
CA VAL A 44 -11.36 0.12 5.73
C VAL A 44 -11.86 -0.19 7.14
N MET A 45 -12.07 -1.46 7.44
CA MET A 45 -12.56 -1.94 8.73
C MET A 45 -11.65 -3.04 9.28
N ARG A 46 -11.32 -2.98 10.57
CA ARG A 46 -10.71 -4.10 11.30
C ARG A 46 -11.79 -4.96 11.89
N LEU A 47 -11.65 -6.25 11.71
CA LEU A 47 -12.47 -7.28 12.35
C LEU A 47 -11.55 -8.16 13.19
N ASN A 48 -11.75 -8.12 14.50
CA ASN A 48 -11.07 -9.01 15.43
C ASN A 48 -11.56 -10.45 15.24
N LEU A 49 -10.78 -11.42 15.69
CA LEU A 49 -11.15 -12.84 15.57
C LEU A 49 -12.55 -13.13 16.13
N ASP A 50 -12.91 -12.53 17.27
CA ASP A 50 -14.19 -12.76 17.95
C ASP A 50 -15.34 -11.87 17.44
N ASP A 51 -15.08 -10.99 16.47
CA ASP A 51 -16.08 -10.09 15.92
C ASP A 51 -17.12 -10.88 15.11
N GLN A 52 -18.38 -10.76 15.53
CA GLN A 52 -19.53 -11.46 14.94
C GLN A 52 -20.16 -10.69 13.77
N ASN A 53 -19.70 -9.45 13.50
CA ASN A 53 -20.33 -8.56 12.51
C ASN A 53 -19.91 -8.83 11.05
N LEU A 54 -19.03 -9.81 10.80
CA LEU A 54 -18.52 -10.08 9.45
C LEU A 54 -19.64 -10.25 8.42
N VAL A 55 -20.71 -10.99 8.77
CA VAL A 55 -21.84 -11.22 7.86
C VAL A 55 -22.58 -9.93 7.56
N SER A 56 -22.95 -9.16 8.60
CA SER A 56 -23.65 -7.90 8.43
C SER A 56 -22.86 -6.86 7.66
N ILE A 57 -21.55 -6.80 7.89
CA ILE A 57 -20.63 -5.92 7.13
C ILE A 57 -20.57 -6.34 5.66
N PHE A 58 -20.46 -7.64 5.39
CA PHE A 58 -20.46 -8.16 4.04
C PHE A 58 -21.77 -7.83 3.31
N GLU A 59 -22.92 -8.04 3.94
CA GLU A 59 -24.24 -7.70 3.40
C GLU A 59 -24.37 -6.21 3.13
N MET A 60 -23.90 -5.36 4.04
CA MET A 60 -23.87 -3.92 3.85
C MET A 60 -23.08 -3.53 2.60
N PHE A 61 -21.85 -4.03 2.44
CA PHE A 61 -21.05 -3.73 1.25
C PHE A 61 -21.71 -4.23 -0.04
N THR A 62 -22.26 -5.44 -0.03
CA THR A 62 -22.88 -6.05 -1.20
C THR A 62 -24.22 -5.42 -1.59
N SER A 63 -24.89 -4.74 -0.66
CA SER A 63 -26.09 -3.97 -0.93
C SER A 63 -25.84 -2.72 -1.80
N PHE A 64 -24.63 -2.14 -1.70
CA PHE A 64 -24.24 -0.94 -2.45
C PHE A 64 -23.38 -1.23 -3.68
N SER A 65 -22.65 -2.35 -3.67
CA SER A 65 -21.70 -2.67 -4.74
C SER A 65 -21.63 -4.16 -5.01
N ARG A 66 -21.50 -4.53 -6.29
CA ARG A 66 -21.23 -5.91 -6.72
C ARG A 66 -19.73 -6.23 -6.76
N GLU A 67 -18.89 -5.29 -6.39
CA GLU A 67 -17.45 -5.45 -6.42
C GLU A 67 -16.95 -6.38 -5.29
N PRO A 68 -15.85 -7.12 -5.52
CA PRO A 68 -15.29 -7.95 -4.47
C PRO A 68 -14.75 -7.09 -3.32
N LEU A 69 -14.78 -7.67 -2.13
CA LEU A 69 -14.05 -7.14 -0.99
C LEU A 69 -12.63 -7.74 -0.92
N VAL A 70 -11.72 -7.00 -0.36
CA VAL A 70 -10.38 -7.47 -0.04
C VAL A 70 -10.32 -7.76 1.46
N ALA A 71 -10.08 -9.00 1.83
CA ALA A 71 -9.64 -9.37 3.16
C ALA A 71 -8.11 -9.39 3.22
N GLN A 72 -7.54 -8.78 4.23
CA GLN A 72 -6.10 -8.70 4.46
C GLN A 72 -5.81 -9.06 5.92
N LYS A 73 -4.76 -9.84 6.18
CA LYS A 73 -4.32 -10.08 7.57
C LYS A 73 -4.00 -8.74 8.23
N PHE A 74 -4.50 -8.52 9.45
CA PHE A 74 -4.15 -7.35 10.24
C PHE A 74 -2.69 -7.43 10.68
N LEU A 75 -1.98 -6.32 10.54
CA LEU A 75 -0.60 -6.14 10.97
C LEU A 75 -0.57 -5.13 12.12
N PRO A 76 -0.35 -5.57 13.38
CA PRO A 76 -0.36 -4.67 14.53
C PRO A 76 0.75 -3.61 14.48
N GLU A 77 1.77 -3.82 13.66
CA GLU A 77 2.85 -2.86 13.40
C GLU A 77 2.36 -1.54 12.81
N VAL A 78 1.13 -1.49 12.27
CA VAL A 78 0.50 -0.26 11.77
C VAL A 78 0.42 0.83 12.85
N ASN A 79 0.35 0.44 14.13
CA ASN A 79 0.39 1.38 15.25
C ASN A 79 1.71 2.20 15.31
N LYS A 80 2.80 1.66 14.76
CA LYS A 80 4.10 2.34 14.63
C LYS A 80 4.21 3.14 13.33
N GLY A 81 3.25 2.98 12.45
CA GLY A 81 3.15 3.64 11.16
C GLY A 81 3.07 2.69 9.98
N ASP A 82 2.72 3.28 8.88
CA ASP A 82 2.64 2.70 7.54
C ASP A 82 3.61 3.51 6.67
N LYS A 83 4.73 2.89 6.31
CA LYS A 83 5.79 3.56 5.57
C LYS A 83 5.41 3.67 4.10
N ARG A 84 5.36 4.91 3.57
CA ARG A 84 5.28 5.19 2.15
C ARG A 84 6.69 5.34 1.59
N ILE A 85 7.08 4.47 0.68
CA ILE A 85 8.34 4.55 -0.07
C ILE A 85 8.04 5.04 -1.47
N ILE A 86 8.75 6.07 -1.90
CA ILE A 86 8.65 6.61 -3.25
C ILE A 86 9.71 5.95 -4.13
N LEU A 87 9.26 5.42 -5.26
CA LEU A 87 10.14 4.86 -6.29
C LEU A 87 10.04 5.68 -7.57
N VAL A 88 11.19 5.94 -8.17
CA VAL A 88 11.30 6.52 -9.52
C VAL A 88 12.01 5.51 -10.39
N ASP A 89 11.38 5.17 -11.51
CA ASP A 89 11.85 4.13 -12.45
C ASP A 89 12.27 2.83 -11.74
N GLY A 90 11.50 2.42 -10.74
CA GLY A 90 11.71 1.20 -9.95
C GLY A 90 12.82 1.29 -8.89
N TYR A 91 13.42 2.45 -8.66
CA TYR A 91 14.45 2.68 -7.65
C TYR A 91 13.89 3.52 -6.49
N PRO A 92 14.14 3.18 -5.23
CA PRO A 92 13.68 3.97 -4.10
C PRO A 92 14.46 5.29 -4.01
N VAL A 93 13.73 6.41 -3.92
CA VAL A 93 14.31 7.74 -3.76
C VAL A 93 14.15 8.29 -2.35
N GLY A 94 13.24 7.73 -1.55
CA GLY A 94 13.07 8.09 -0.15
C GLY A 94 11.77 7.53 0.43
N ALA A 95 11.56 7.81 1.71
CA ALA A 95 10.40 7.31 2.44
C ALA A 95 9.90 8.30 3.48
N ILE A 96 8.60 8.24 3.77
CA ILE A 96 7.95 8.87 4.92
C ILE A 96 7.21 7.81 5.73
N ASN A 97 7.08 8.00 7.03
CA ASN A 97 6.24 7.15 7.86
C ASN A 97 4.94 7.88 8.17
N ARG A 98 3.80 7.24 7.96
CA ARG A 98 2.47 7.78 8.25
C ARG A 98 1.95 7.11 9.52
N VAL A 99 1.93 7.86 10.60
CA VAL A 99 1.50 7.38 11.92
C VAL A 99 0.01 7.64 12.08
N PRO A 100 -0.81 6.63 12.37
CA PRO A 100 -2.23 6.82 12.60
C PRO A 100 -2.49 7.61 13.88
N VAL A 101 -3.65 8.28 13.93
CA VAL A 101 -4.13 8.92 15.18
C VAL A 101 -4.39 7.84 16.25
N PRO A 102 -4.15 8.11 17.53
CA PRO A 102 -4.49 7.14 18.58
C PRO A 102 -5.93 6.66 18.47
N GLY A 103 -6.13 5.33 18.48
CA GLY A 103 -7.45 4.71 18.30
C GLY A 103 -7.91 4.51 16.87
N GLU A 104 -7.16 5.00 15.87
CA GLU A 104 -7.43 4.79 14.45
C GLU A 104 -6.45 3.72 13.91
N ILE A 105 -6.91 2.93 12.95
CA ILE A 105 -6.09 1.93 12.24
C ILE A 105 -5.61 2.44 10.88
N ARG A 106 -6.20 3.51 10.37
CA ARG A 106 -5.88 4.10 9.08
C ARG A 106 -4.79 5.16 9.26
N SER A 107 -3.71 5.00 8.55
CA SER A 107 -2.53 5.88 8.60
C SER A 107 -2.51 6.95 7.50
N ASN A 108 -3.49 6.90 6.57
CA ASN A 108 -3.57 7.86 5.48
C ASN A 108 -3.68 9.30 5.99
N MET A 109 -2.91 10.21 5.40
CA MET A 109 -2.92 11.64 5.78
C MET A 109 -4.32 12.28 5.60
N HIS A 110 -5.13 11.82 4.65
CA HIS A 110 -6.50 12.29 4.43
C HIS A 110 -7.45 11.99 5.60
N VAL A 111 -7.16 11.01 6.43
CA VAL A 111 -7.96 10.66 7.63
C VAL A 111 -7.26 11.06 8.93
N GLY A 112 -6.30 11.99 8.86
CA GLY A 112 -5.64 12.56 10.03
C GLY A 112 -4.30 11.90 10.39
N GLY A 113 -3.83 10.93 9.63
CA GLY A 113 -2.49 10.36 9.83
C GLY A 113 -1.40 11.44 9.72
N THR A 114 -0.40 11.36 10.57
CA THR A 114 0.72 12.30 10.61
C THR A 114 1.93 11.74 9.89
N ALA A 115 2.45 12.49 8.90
CA ALA A 115 3.71 12.16 8.26
C ALA A 115 4.89 12.47 9.19
N THR A 116 5.81 11.53 9.31
CA THR A 116 7.07 11.69 10.07
C THR A 116 8.25 11.24 9.22
N LYS A 117 9.42 11.79 9.53
CA LYS A 117 10.68 11.39 8.89
C LYS A 117 11.00 9.92 9.19
N THR A 118 11.46 9.20 8.19
CA THR A 118 11.96 7.81 8.34
C THR A 118 13.00 7.50 7.27
N GLY A 119 13.88 6.55 7.56
CA GLY A 119 14.83 6.02 6.57
C GLY A 119 14.36 4.68 5.99
N LEU A 120 15.04 4.25 4.93
CA LEU A 120 14.87 2.92 4.34
C LEU A 120 15.63 1.89 5.18
N THR A 121 14.96 0.81 5.54
CA THR A 121 15.59 -0.36 6.18
C THR A 121 16.16 -1.29 5.11
N GLN A 122 16.97 -2.26 5.54
CA GLN A 122 17.46 -3.32 4.65
C GLN A 122 16.28 -4.08 4.00
N ARG A 123 15.22 -4.32 4.78
CA ARG A 123 14.02 -4.99 4.29
C ARG A 123 13.28 -4.17 3.23
N ASP A 124 13.18 -2.86 3.41
CA ASP A 124 12.59 -1.96 2.42
C ASP A 124 13.35 -2.03 1.09
N LEU A 125 14.69 -2.02 1.16
CA LEU A 125 15.53 -2.13 -0.02
C LEU A 125 15.38 -3.48 -0.75
N GLU A 126 15.23 -4.58 -0.02
CA GLU A 126 14.95 -5.90 -0.59
C GLU A 126 13.60 -5.92 -1.32
N ILE A 127 12.56 -5.36 -0.72
CA ILE A 127 11.24 -5.21 -1.36
C ILE A 127 11.38 -4.42 -2.65
N CYS A 128 12.00 -3.23 -2.60
CA CYS A 128 12.18 -2.37 -3.76
C CYS A 128 13.00 -3.07 -4.87
N LYS A 129 14.09 -3.75 -4.51
CA LYS A 129 14.91 -4.51 -5.44
C LYS A 129 14.13 -5.62 -6.15
N THR A 130 13.20 -6.25 -5.42
CA THR A 130 12.41 -7.37 -5.93
C THR A 130 11.33 -6.90 -6.92
N ILE A 131 10.62 -5.79 -6.61
CA ILE A 131 9.53 -5.30 -7.45
C ILE A 131 10.00 -4.36 -8.57
N GLY A 132 11.12 -3.68 -8.37
CA GLY A 132 11.63 -2.64 -9.27
C GLY A 132 11.73 -3.08 -10.74
N PRO A 133 12.31 -4.24 -11.07
CA PRO A 133 12.37 -4.73 -12.45
C PRO A 133 10.99 -4.84 -13.13
N ALA A 134 9.99 -5.40 -12.43
CA ALA A 134 8.64 -5.54 -12.96
C ALA A 134 7.93 -4.18 -13.13
N LEU A 135 8.22 -3.21 -12.28
CA LEU A 135 7.70 -1.84 -12.42
C LEU A 135 8.28 -1.16 -13.67
N ARG A 136 9.59 -1.29 -13.90
CA ARG A 136 10.26 -0.75 -15.10
C ARG A 136 9.75 -1.39 -16.37
N GLU A 137 9.61 -2.73 -16.40
CA GLU A 137 9.07 -3.46 -17.54
C GLU A 137 7.67 -2.97 -17.93
N LYS A 138 6.87 -2.58 -16.91
CA LYS A 138 5.52 -2.04 -17.10
C LYS A 138 5.48 -0.53 -17.38
N GLY A 139 6.64 0.12 -17.50
CA GLY A 139 6.72 1.58 -17.73
C GLY A 139 6.25 2.42 -16.54
N GLN A 140 6.22 1.87 -15.32
CA GLN A 140 5.79 2.58 -14.12
C GLN A 140 6.94 3.44 -13.59
N ILE A 141 6.98 4.71 -14.00
CA ILE A 141 8.03 5.65 -13.61
C ILE A 141 7.88 6.14 -12.18
N PHE A 142 6.67 6.56 -11.80
CA PHE A 142 6.38 7.10 -10.47
C PHE A 142 5.46 6.15 -9.69
N VAL A 143 5.99 5.56 -8.62
CA VAL A 143 5.28 4.58 -7.80
C VAL A 143 5.47 4.89 -6.33
N GLY A 144 4.40 4.77 -5.55
CA GLY A 144 4.44 4.72 -4.10
C GLY A 144 4.14 3.31 -3.61
N ILE A 145 4.96 2.75 -2.74
CA ILE A 145 4.63 1.50 -2.08
C ILE A 145 4.42 1.72 -0.60
N ASP A 146 3.55 0.91 -0.01
CA ASP A 146 3.24 0.96 1.41
C ASP A 146 3.75 -0.29 2.11
N VAL A 147 4.48 -0.08 3.21
CA VAL A 147 5.11 -1.15 3.99
C VAL A 147 4.74 -0.99 5.46
N ILE A 148 4.14 -2.03 6.04
CA ILE A 148 3.84 -2.11 7.48
C ILE A 148 4.71 -3.22 8.07
N GLY A 149 5.57 -2.86 9.04
CA GLY A 149 6.57 -3.78 9.55
C GLY A 149 7.51 -4.25 8.44
N GLU A 150 7.48 -5.54 8.12
CA GLU A 150 8.32 -6.16 7.08
C GLU A 150 7.53 -6.52 5.81
N PHE A 151 6.25 -6.11 5.73
CA PHE A 151 5.33 -6.56 4.69
C PHE A 151 4.94 -5.42 3.73
N LEU A 152 5.10 -5.70 2.44
CA LEU A 152 4.52 -4.89 1.37
C LEU A 152 2.98 -5.02 1.42
N THR A 153 2.29 -3.92 1.62
CA THR A 153 0.83 -3.90 1.72
C THR A 153 0.15 -3.38 0.47
N GLU A 154 0.73 -2.39 -0.20
CA GLU A 154 0.16 -1.77 -1.40
C GLU A 154 1.23 -1.31 -2.38
N ILE A 155 0.88 -1.29 -3.67
CA ILE A 155 1.64 -0.65 -4.75
C ILE A 155 0.71 0.35 -5.42
N ASN A 156 1.06 1.63 -5.33
CA ASN A 156 0.25 2.74 -5.82
C ASN A 156 0.92 3.34 -7.05
N VAL A 157 0.28 3.19 -8.22
CA VAL A 157 0.81 3.60 -9.53
C VAL A 157 0.12 4.83 -10.11
N THR A 158 -0.90 5.36 -9.41
CA THR A 158 -1.63 6.55 -9.85
C THR A 158 -1.46 7.66 -8.84
N SER A 159 -0.63 8.64 -9.16
CA SER A 159 -0.40 9.87 -8.37
C SER A 159 -0.22 9.62 -6.86
N PRO A 160 0.72 8.74 -6.44
CA PRO A 160 0.94 8.51 -5.00
C PRO A 160 1.38 9.81 -4.31
N THR A 161 0.85 10.03 -3.10
CA THR A 161 1.19 11.18 -2.26
C THR A 161 2.47 10.95 -1.47
N GLY A 162 3.07 12.04 -0.94
CA GLY A 162 4.25 11.97 -0.07
C GLY A 162 5.48 12.71 -0.59
N LEU A 163 5.45 13.27 -1.81
CA LEU A 163 6.60 14.00 -2.38
C LEU A 163 6.95 15.25 -1.58
N GLN A 164 5.96 16.03 -1.19
CA GLN A 164 6.15 17.26 -0.42
C GLN A 164 6.69 16.98 0.98
N GLU A 165 6.20 15.93 1.62
CA GLU A 165 6.67 15.49 2.92
C GLU A 165 8.12 15.01 2.83
N LEU A 166 8.47 14.25 1.79
CA LEU A 166 9.83 13.77 1.58
C LEU A 166 10.81 14.93 1.37
N GLU A 167 10.44 15.90 0.55
CA GLU A 167 11.25 17.11 0.34
C GLU A 167 11.43 17.90 1.63
N ARG A 168 10.35 18.09 2.39
CA ARG A 168 10.38 18.80 3.68
C ARG A 168 11.28 18.12 4.73
N PHE A 169 11.29 16.78 4.78
CA PHE A 169 12.02 16.04 5.81
C PHE A 169 13.47 15.75 5.43
N ASP A 170 13.75 15.48 4.17
CA ASP A 170 15.04 14.97 3.70
C ASP A 170 15.69 15.86 2.64
N GLY A 171 15.02 16.91 2.18
CA GLY A 171 15.50 17.76 1.10
C GLY A 171 15.53 17.05 -0.28
N VAL A 172 14.90 15.90 -0.41
CA VAL A 172 14.87 15.11 -1.65
C VAL A 172 13.80 15.64 -2.57
N ASN A 173 14.22 16.24 -3.69
CA ASN A 173 13.32 16.65 -4.77
C ASN A 173 12.97 15.46 -5.68
N ALA A 174 12.10 14.60 -5.22
CA ALA A 174 11.67 13.44 -6.00
C ALA A 174 10.91 13.82 -7.27
N ALA A 175 10.29 15.00 -7.32
CA ALA A 175 9.64 15.51 -8.52
C ALA A 175 10.67 15.77 -9.64
N ALA A 176 11.83 16.35 -9.33
CA ALA A 176 12.92 16.50 -10.30
C ALA A 176 13.38 15.13 -10.83
N SER A 177 13.59 14.15 -9.94
CA SER A 177 14.00 12.80 -10.35
C SER A 177 12.98 12.12 -11.28
N ILE A 178 11.67 12.38 -11.08
CA ILE A 178 10.62 11.88 -11.98
C ILE A 178 10.78 12.49 -13.38
N TRP A 179 10.96 13.82 -13.47
CA TRP A 179 11.14 14.49 -14.73
C TRP A 179 12.44 14.07 -15.44
N ASP A 180 13.55 13.97 -14.72
CA ASP A 180 14.82 13.45 -15.26
C ASP A 180 14.65 12.05 -15.86
N SER A 181 13.90 11.18 -15.20
CA SER A 181 13.60 9.84 -15.71
C SER A 181 12.71 9.87 -16.97
N ILE A 182 11.75 10.79 -17.05
CA ILE A 182 10.90 10.98 -18.22
C ILE A 182 11.74 11.47 -19.40
N ASP A 183 12.56 12.50 -19.20
CA ASP A 183 13.41 13.08 -20.25
C ASP A 183 14.39 12.06 -20.81
N GLN A 184 15.08 11.29 -19.96
CA GLN A 184 15.96 10.20 -20.39
C GLN A 184 15.23 9.16 -21.25
N LYS A 185 13.99 8.80 -20.91
CA LYS A 185 13.20 7.84 -21.70
C LYS A 185 12.73 8.43 -23.03
N LEU A 186 12.40 9.72 -23.07
CA LEU A 186 12.04 10.42 -24.31
C LEU A 186 13.24 10.51 -25.25
N GLU A 187 14.41 10.89 -24.76
CA GLU A 187 15.64 10.91 -25.54
C GLU A 187 15.97 9.54 -26.15
N ALA A 188 15.88 8.48 -25.33
CA ALA A 188 16.12 7.12 -25.81
C ALA A 188 15.07 6.64 -26.83
N PHE A 189 13.88 7.23 -26.87
CA PHE A 189 12.83 6.92 -27.84
C PHE A 189 13.03 7.67 -29.15
N VAL A 190 13.53 8.92 -29.13
CA VAL A 190 13.75 9.76 -30.32
C VAL A 190 14.95 9.26 -31.13
N ILE A 191 15.92 8.60 -30.49
CA ILE A 191 17.17 8.11 -31.16
C ILE A 191 16.94 6.77 -31.90
N LYS A 192 15.80 6.14 -31.74
CA LYS A 192 15.39 4.92 -32.47
C LYS A 192 14.54 5.22 -33.68
#